data_40be97cc8d099f93c4b2e8556087c6d9
#
_entry.id   40be97cc8d099f93c4b2e8556087c6d9
#
_cell.length_a   1.000
_cell.length_b   1.000
_cell.length_c   1.000
_cell.angle_alpha   90.00
_cell.angle_beta   90.00
_cell.angle_gamma   90.00
#
_symmetry.space_group_name_H-M   'P 1'
#
loop_
_entity.id
_entity.type
_entity.pdbx_description
1 polymer ?
#
loop_
_entity_poly.entity_id
_entity_poly.type
_entity_poly.pdbx_seq_one_letter_code
_entity_poly.pdbx_strand_id
1 'polypeptide(L)'
;DGEFDDPTLIEDLVITIKDGRPIYVRDVATVDFGFSERETFARMDSRATVTVDVIKRSGENIIETAELVEAEIEEIRPLLPATTEVAITGDQSYNTRIMVSSLENNIISGLILIVGVLLFFLGAGTSIFVAISIPSSMFLSFMVLRAVGTTMNMIVLFSLILALGMLVDNAIVVVENIYRYLEEGWDRKTAAKKATGEVALPIIAATATTLAAFAPLLFWPGEVGEFMGYLPQTLIVTLTSSLFVALVIVPTLCAMFMKLNGTERVPLRPAARWTLIGSATLLFVLVAGVNPLTAGLLATTFFSLWALHHFILKRAAWHFQEHILPWLIDVYEENLRWALEHRTIVIAGTLVGFFGAAWIFSTFGRGLEYFPESMPPGQMTVQVKTPVGTRASVTDSVVRRVEQELMAIGGRQDWESVVANTGSGGGGGNPMDRGSGGPSGPESGRVSISMVDFQDRERDAFETLAEMQETIGREIAGAEVTVDKITEGPPQGIPVSIEIVGDSPETLEILSEEVVNILESAPVYLKLVGLESDIQDARPELAV
;
A
#
# COMPACT_ATOMS: atom_id res chain seq x y z
N ASP A 1 30.93 -1.39 35.70
CA ASP A 1 31.62 -2.52 35.13
C ASP A 1 31.89 -3.49 36.26
N GLY A 2 31.37 -4.68 36.25
CA GLY A 2 31.48 -5.73 37.25
C GLY A 2 31.60 -7.09 36.60
N GLU A 3 31.98 -7.09 35.33
CA GLU A 3 32.21 -8.32 34.57
C GLU A 3 33.65 -8.82 34.77
N PHE A 4 33.80 -10.11 34.84
CA PHE A 4 35.10 -10.77 34.93
C PHE A 4 35.63 -11.04 33.51
N ASP A 5 36.67 -10.34 33.11
CA ASP A 5 37.32 -10.50 31.79
C ASP A 5 38.26 -11.71 31.74
N ASP A 6 38.65 -12.22 32.90
CA ASP A 6 39.60 -13.33 33.03
C ASP A 6 39.06 -14.41 34.01
N PRO A 7 38.89 -15.66 33.58
CA PRO A 7 38.40 -16.75 34.41
C PRO A 7 39.33 -17.05 35.62
N THR A 8 40.60 -16.74 35.52
CA THR A 8 41.54 -16.92 36.64
C THR A 8 41.24 -16.04 37.84
N LEU A 9 40.63 -14.86 37.61
CA LEU A 9 40.16 -13.97 38.67
C LEU A 9 39.02 -14.62 39.49
N ILE A 10 38.19 -15.42 38.86
CA ILE A 10 37.09 -16.14 39.53
C ILE A 10 37.68 -17.33 40.31
N GLU A 11 38.66 -18.03 39.77
CA GLU A 11 39.34 -19.16 40.47
C GLU A 11 39.99 -18.69 41.75
N ASP A 12 40.54 -17.46 41.82
CA ASP A 12 41.24 -16.90 42.95
C ASP A 12 40.33 -16.21 43.97
N LEU A 13 39.01 -16.18 43.77
CA LEU A 13 38.04 -15.68 44.75
C LEU A 13 38.03 -16.55 46.02
N VAL A 14 38.12 -15.91 47.19
CA VAL A 14 37.99 -16.58 48.48
C VAL A 14 36.53 -16.80 48.82
N ILE A 15 36.08 -18.05 48.90
CA ILE A 15 34.71 -18.41 49.28
C ILE A 15 34.52 -18.27 50.80
N THR A 16 35.49 -18.77 51.57
CA THR A 16 35.45 -18.75 53.05
C THR A 16 36.84 -18.93 53.63
N ILE A 17 36.97 -18.61 54.93
CA ILE A 17 38.20 -18.90 55.70
C ILE A 17 37.84 -19.96 56.76
N LYS A 18 38.47 -21.16 56.65
CA LYS A 18 38.28 -22.24 57.60
C LYS A 18 39.63 -22.53 58.30
N ASP A 19 39.62 -22.52 59.64
CA ASP A 19 40.82 -22.72 60.44
C ASP A 19 42.00 -21.81 60.09
N GLY A 20 41.70 -20.55 59.73
CA GLY A 20 42.72 -19.55 59.32
C GLY A 20 43.29 -19.74 57.91
N ARG A 21 42.75 -20.67 57.10
CA ARG A 21 43.16 -20.90 55.71
C ARG A 21 42.07 -20.47 54.76
N PRO A 22 42.34 -19.65 53.75
CA PRO A 22 41.37 -19.29 52.73
C PRO A 22 41.06 -20.52 51.86
N ILE A 23 39.80 -20.74 51.53
CA ILE A 23 39.29 -21.70 50.54
C ILE A 23 38.89 -20.88 49.33
N TYR A 24 39.56 -21.16 48.19
CA TYR A 24 39.34 -20.50 46.91
C TYR A 24 38.28 -21.25 46.10
N VAL A 25 37.72 -20.58 45.08
CA VAL A 25 36.81 -21.22 44.10
C VAL A 25 37.47 -22.45 43.46
N ARG A 26 38.75 -22.37 43.05
CA ARG A 26 39.53 -23.44 42.45
C ARG A 26 39.67 -24.70 43.34
N ASP A 27 39.46 -24.55 44.65
CA ASP A 27 39.57 -25.68 45.57
C ASP A 27 38.30 -26.56 45.60
N VAL A 28 37.16 -25.99 45.16
CA VAL A 28 35.83 -26.64 45.26
C VAL A 28 35.07 -26.67 43.91
N ALA A 29 35.50 -25.92 42.92
CA ALA A 29 34.86 -25.80 41.60
C ALA A 29 35.89 -25.66 40.49
N THR A 30 35.47 -25.99 39.28
CA THR A 30 36.22 -25.73 38.04
C THR A 30 35.57 -24.56 37.35
N VAL A 31 36.36 -23.57 36.90
CA VAL A 31 35.91 -22.44 36.14
C VAL A 31 36.23 -22.68 34.67
N ASP A 32 35.21 -22.81 33.87
CA ASP A 32 35.36 -22.96 32.42
C ASP A 32 34.93 -21.67 31.72
N PHE A 33 35.81 -21.14 30.86
CA PHE A 33 35.48 -20.02 30.00
C PHE A 33 34.90 -20.55 28.69
N GLY A 34 33.60 -20.42 28.53
CA GLY A 34 32.89 -20.95 27.38
C GLY A 34 31.87 -19.94 26.86
N PHE A 35 31.24 -20.31 25.78
CA PHE A 35 30.08 -19.57 25.28
C PHE A 35 28.83 -19.96 26.08
N SER A 36 27.91 -18.99 26.29
CA SER A 36 26.59 -19.31 26.81
C SER A 36 25.85 -20.28 25.90
N GLU A 37 24.92 -21.05 26.46
CA GLU A 37 24.05 -21.92 25.64
C GLU A 37 23.36 -21.09 24.57
N ARG A 38 23.16 -21.68 23.40
CA ARG A 38 22.42 -21.02 22.33
C ARG A 38 20.98 -20.83 22.75
N GLU A 39 20.56 -19.55 22.84
CA GLU A 39 19.20 -19.15 23.16
C GLU A 39 18.35 -18.89 21.91
N THR A 40 18.98 -18.78 20.74
CA THR A 40 18.32 -18.47 19.49
C THR A 40 18.75 -19.39 18.35
N PHE A 41 17.79 -19.74 17.51
CA PHE A 41 18.02 -20.50 16.27
C PHE A 41 17.27 -19.84 15.14
N ALA A 42 17.90 -19.70 13.99
CA ALA A 42 17.27 -19.20 12.77
C ALA A 42 17.56 -20.12 11.59
N ARG A 43 16.57 -20.31 10.74
CA ARG A 43 16.69 -21.08 9.49
C ARG A 43 15.91 -20.37 8.39
N MET A 44 16.40 -20.55 7.17
CA MET A 44 15.70 -20.16 5.95
C MET A 44 15.67 -21.36 5.02
N ASP A 45 14.51 -21.77 4.57
CA ASP A 45 14.29 -22.95 3.75
C ASP A 45 15.01 -24.20 4.33
N SER A 46 14.86 -24.40 5.65
CA SER A 46 15.48 -25.47 6.44
C SER A 46 17.00 -25.43 6.55
N ARG A 47 17.70 -24.42 6.04
CA ARG A 47 19.14 -24.19 6.20
C ARG A 47 19.40 -23.22 7.34
N ALA A 48 20.44 -23.51 8.14
CA ALA A 48 20.84 -22.58 9.20
C ALA A 48 21.19 -21.20 8.62
N THR A 49 20.63 -20.15 9.19
CA THR A 49 20.85 -18.78 8.76
C THR A 49 21.15 -17.86 9.94
N VAL A 50 21.67 -16.68 9.64
CA VAL A 50 21.76 -15.54 10.55
C VAL A 50 20.96 -14.40 9.91
N THR A 51 19.99 -13.88 10.63
CA THR A 51 19.18 -12.76 10.15
C THR A 51 19.79 -11.45 10.64
N VAL A 52 19.94 -10.49 9.74
CA VAL A 52 20.34 -9.11 10.05
C VAL A 52 19.19 -8.19 9.65
N ASP A 53 18.55 -7.59 10.62
CA ASP A 53 17.46 -6.65 10.39
C ASP A 53 17.99 -5.23 10.15
N VAL A 54 17.67 -4.66 8.98
CA VAL A 54 18.02 -3.29 8.65
C VAL A 54 16.81 -2.39 8.91
N ILE A 55 16.94 -1.49 9.88
CA ILE A 55 15.88 -0.58 10.29
C ILE A 55 16.25 0.83 9.86
N LYS A 56 15.49 1.40 8.91
CA LYS A 56 15.70 2.78 8.49
C LYS A 56 15.24 3.78 9.55
N ARG A 57 15.86 4.95 9.60
CA ARG A 57 15.37 6.06 10.44
C ARG A 57 14.04 6.59 9.93
N SER A 58 13.22 7.10 10.85
CA SER A 58 12.00 7.80 10.49
C SER A 58 12.31 8.99 9.57
N GLY A 59 11.56 9.15 8.48
CA GLY A 59 11.73 10.21 7.50
C GLY A 59 12.68 9.89 6.33
N GLU A 60 13.52 8.84 6.43
CA GLU A 60 14.40 8.43 5.33
C GLU A 60 13.62 7.72 4.20
N ASN A 61 14.14 7.80 2.98
CA ASN A 61 13.56 7.16 1.82
C ASN A 61 13.86 5.66 1.82
N ILE A 62 12.81 4.81 1.84
CA ILE A 62 12.98 3.36 1.89
C ILE A 62 13.65 2.80 0.64
N ILE A 63 13.37 3.36 -0.54
CA ILE A 63 13.95 2.90 -1.81
C ILE A 63 15.46 3.20 -1.84
N GLU A 64 15.83 4.42 -1.49
CA GLU A 64 17.24 4.85 -1.44
C GLU A 64 18.01 4.05 -0.38
N THR A 65 17.40 3.83 0.80
CA THR A 65 18.02 3.03 1.86
C THR A 65 18.25 1.59 1.40
N ALA A 66 17.28 0.98 0.73
CA ALA A 66 17.43 -0.38 0.20
C ALA A 66 18.52 -0.46 -0.87
N GLU A 67 18.59 0.50 -1.79
CA GLU A 67 19.65 0.56 -2.82
C GLU A 67 21.05 0.66 -2.22
N LEU A 68 21.20 1.48 -1.17
CA LEU A 68 22.47 1.58 -0.46
C LEU A 68 22.85 0.28 0.24
N VAL A 69 21.88 -0.41 0.88
CA VAL A 69 22.10 -1.70 1.53
C VAL A 69 22.46 -2.76 0.50
N GLU A 70 21.75 -2.83 -0.64
CA GLU A 70 22.07 -3.75 -1.74
C GLU A 70 23.49 -3.52 -2.27
N ALA A 71 23.90 -2.26 -2.46
CA ALA A 71 25.24 -1.90 -2.91
C ALA A 71 26.33 -2.38 -1.93
N GLU A 72 26.12 -2.16 -0.62
CA GLU A 72 27.04 -2.62 0.42
C GLU A 72 27.12 -4.15 0.46
N ILE A 73 25.99 -4.85 0.30
CA ILE A 73 25.96 -6.33 0.25
C ILE A 73 26.78 -6.84 -0.95
N GLU A 74 26.64 -6.20 -2.13
CA GLU A 74 27.43 -6.60 -3.31
C GLU A 74 28.93 -6.34 -3.14
N GLU A 75 29.33 -5.30 -2.38
CA GLU A 75 30.73 -5.05 -2.05
C GLU A 75 31.29 -6.10 -1.07
N ILE A 76 30.48 -6.54 -0.10
CA ILE A 76 30.87 -7.55 0.90
C ILE A 76 30.81 -8.96 0.32
N ARG A 77 29.97 -9.24 -0.66
CA ARG A 77 29.76 -10.59 -1.25
C ARG A 77 31.05 -11.33 -1.62
N PRO A 78 32.08 -10.70 -2.24
CA PRO A 78 33.35 -11.36 -2.53
C PRO A 78 34.18 -11.73 -1.31
N LEU A 79 33.91 -11.10 -0.15
CA LEU A 79 34.61 -11.34 1.11
C LEU A 79 34.03 -12.52 1.88
N LEU A 80 32.84 -12.97 1.52
CA LEU A 80 32.15 -14.09 2.15
C LEU A 80 32.66 -15.44 1.62
N PRO A 81 32.62 -16.48 2.45
CA PRO A 81 32.94 -17.84 2.00
C PRO A 81 32.04 -18.26 0.82
N ALA A 82 32.59 -18.99 -0.14
CA ALA A 82 31.87 -19.44 -1.34
C ALA A 82 30.63 -20.32 -1.04
N THR A 83 30.51 -20.84 0.18
CA THR A 83 29.37 -21.61 0.68
C THR A 83 28.29 -20.78 1.31
N THR A 84 28.50 -19.46 1.42
CA THR A 84 27.55 -18.51 2.03
C THR A 84 26.65 -17.93 0.96
N GLU A 85 25.34 -18.02 1.17
CA GLU A 85 24.32 -17.42 0.34
C GLU A 85 23.73 -16.24 1.12
N VAL A 86 23.63 -15.08 0.48
CA VAL A 86 22.98 -13.88 1.04
C VAL A 86 21.68 -13.65 0.31
N ALA A 87 20.59 -13.76 1.03
CA ALA A 87 19.24 -13.48 0.52
C ALA A 87 18.66 -12.26 1.25
N ILE A 88 18.03 -11.37 0.51
CA ILE A 88 17.26 -10.25 1.05
C ILE A 88 15.81 -10.70 1.12
N THR A 89 15.23 -10.66 2.31
CA THR A 89 13.85 -11.05 2.57
C THR A 89 13.09 -9.89 3.22
N GLY A 90 11.78 -9.80 2.98
CA GLY A 90 10.96 -8.76 3.58
C GLY A 90 11.30 -7.33 3.12
N ASP A 91 11.74 -7.16 1.86
CA ASP A 91 12.08 -5.87 1.29
C ASP A 91 10.82 -5.03 1.03
N GLN A 92 10.56 -4.07 1.93
CA GLN A 92 9.44 -3.13 1.78
C GLN A 92 9.65 -2.13 0.62
N SER A 93 10.89 -1.94 0.15
CA SER A 93 11.17 -1.05 -0.98
C SER A 93 10.58 -1.60 -2.27
N TYR A 94 10.50 -2.92 -2.43
CA TYR A 94 9.90 -3.60 -3.58
C TYR A 94 8.43 -3.20 -3.76
N ASN A 95 7.62 -3.31 -2.70
CA ASN A 95 6.22 -2.90 -2.72
C ASN A 95 6.08 -1.39 -3.00
N THR A 96 6.98 -0.57 -2.44
CA THR A 96 6.98 0.88 -2.68
C THR A 96 7.32 1.21 -4.14
N ARG A 97 8.29 0.51 -4.75
CA ARG A 97 8.64 0.65 -6.18
C ARG A 97 7.47 0.26 -7.09
N ILE A 98 6.80 -0.86 -6.79
CA ILE A 98 5.60 -1.29 -7.54
C ILE A 98 4.50 -0.22 -7.46
N MET A 99 4.25 0.33 -6.28
CA MET A 99 3.24 1.39 -6.09
C MET A 99 3.59 2.65 -6.89
N VAL A 100 4.84 3.10 -6.85
CA VAL A 100 5.29 4.28 -7.64
C VAL A 100 5.16 4.02 -9.13
N SER A 101 5.62 2.87 -9.62
CA SER A 101 5.49 2.47 -11.03
C SER A 101 4.02 2.36 -11.46
N SER A 102 3.17 1.81 -10.60
CA SER A 102 1.73 1.73 -10.84
C SER A 102 1.09 3.12 -10.91
N LEU A 103 1.50 4.06 -10.04
CA LEU A 103 1.06 5.45 -10.12
C LEU A 103 1.46 6.08 -11.45
N GLU A 104 2.73 5.96 -11.85
CA GLU A 104 3.21 6.51 -13.12
C GLU A 104 2.43 5.94 -14.31
N ASN A 105 2.24 4.63 -14.35
CA ASN A 105 1.48 3.95 -15.39
C ASN A 105 0.00 4.37 -15.40
N ASN A 106 -0.62 4.54 -14.23
CA ASN A 106 -2.01 4.99 -14.10
C ASN A 106 -2.18 6.45 -14.52
N ILE A 107 -1.23 7.33 -14.18
CA ILE A 107 -1.24 8.73 -14.63
C ILE A 107 -1.12 8.78 -16.17
N ILE A 108 -0.17 8.05 -16.76
CA ILE A 108 0.06 8.04 -18.19
C ILE A 108 -1.13 7.44 -18.95
N SER A 109 -1.60 6.27 -18.53
CA SER A 109 -2.73 5.59 -19.17
C SER A 109 -4.04 6.35 -18.96
N GLY A 110 -4.26 6.89 -17.77
CA GLY A 110 -5.40 7.76 -17.49
C GLY A 110 -5.39 9.03 -18.33
N LEU A 111 -4.22 9.68 -18.46
CA LEU A 111 -4.05 10.85 -19.33
C LEU A 111 -4.35 10.50 -20.80
N ILE A 112 -3.81 9.39 -21.30
CA ILE A 112 -4.05 8.94 -22.69
C ILE A 112 -5.54 8.67 -22.90
N LEU A 113 -6.20 7.98 -21.96
CA LEU A 113 -7.61 7.67 -22.05
C LEU A 113 -8.47 8.95 -22.03
N ILE A 114 -8.20 9.85 -21.09
CA ILE A 114 -8.92 11.13 -20.95
C ILE A 114 -8.73 11.98 -22.22
N VAL A 115 -7.49 12.13 -22.70
CA VAL A 115 -7.21 12.86 -23.94
C VAL A 115 -7.90 12.20 -25.14
N GLY A 116 -7.93 10.86 -25.20
CA GLY A 116 -8.65 10.11 -26.23
C GLY A 116 -10.16 10.41 -26.22
N VAL A 117 -10.79 10.39 -25.06
CA VAL A 117 -12.20 10.73 -24.87
C VAL A 117 -12.46 12.20 -25.25
N LEU A 118 -11.63 13.13 -24.79
CA LEU A 118 -11.77 14.54 -25.13
C LEU A 118 -11.59 14.82 -26.63
N LEU A 119 -10.61 14.14 -27.27
CA LEU A 119 -10.43 14.21 -28.72
C LEU A 119 -11.68 13.75 -29.48
N PHE A 120 -12.35 12.75 -28.93
CA PHE A 120 -13.55 12.17 -29.52
C PHE A 120 -14.76 13.11 -29.40
N PHE A 121 -14.97 13.74 -28.25
CA PHE A 121 -16.11 14.63 -27.98
C PHE A 121 -15.87 16.07 -28.41
N LEU A 122 -14.72 16.66 -28.04
CA LEU A 122 -14.44 18.09 -28.20
C LEU A 122 -13.55 18.43 -29.41
N GLY A 123 -12.93 17.41 -29.99
CA GLY A 123 -11.97 17.57 -31.10
C GLY A 123 -10.58 18.03 -30.65
N ALA A 124 -9.61 18.04 -31.58
CA ALA A 124 -8.20 18.24 -31.27
C ALA A 124 -7.85 19.67 -30.79
N GLY A 125 -8.62 20.67 -31.17
CA GLY A 125 -8.35 22.08 -30.86
C GLY A 125 -8.52 22.42 -29.40
N THR A 126 -9.50 21.85 -28.74
CA THR A 126 -9.89 22.09 -27.34
C THR A 126 -9.22 21.08 -26.40
N SER A 127 -9.12 19.82 -26.82
CA SER A 127 -8.58 18.72 -26.00
C SER A 127 -7.16 18.96 -25.52
N ILE A 128 -6.32 19.64 -26.32
CA ILE A 128 -4.91 19.87 -25.97
C ILE A 128 -4.76 20.79 -24.75
N PHE A 129 -5.65 21.77 -24.57
CA PHE A 129 -5.60 22.68 -23.42
C PHE A 129 -6.00 21.97 -22.13
N VAL A 130 -7.00 21.09 -22.22
CA VAL A 130 -7.41 20.24 -21.10
C VAL A 130 -6.32 19.21 -20.80
N ALA A 131 -5.70 18.62 -21.83
CA ALA A 131 -4.58 17.68 -21.66
C ALA A 131 -3.38 18.29 -20.91
N ILE A 132 -3.08 19.56 -21.14
CA ILE A 132 -2.00 20.29 -20.45
C ILE A 132 -2.40 20.61 -19.00
N SER A 133 -3.69 20.79 -18.70
CA SER A 133 -4.14 21.12 -17.35
C SER A 133 -3.86 20.00 -16.35
N ILE A 134 -3.92 18.73 -16.78
CA ILE A 134 -3.71 17.56 -15.92
C ILE A 134 -2.28 17.55 -15.32
N PRO A 135 -1.21 17.46 -16.14
CA PRO A 135 0.15 17.46 -15.59
C PRO A 135 0.45 18.75 -14.82
N SER A 136 -0.08 19.91 -15.26
CA SER A 136 0.13 21.18 -14.55
C SER A 136 -0.47 21.15 -13.14
N SER A 137 -1.69 20.62 -12.99
CA SER A 137 -2.36 20.47 -11.70
C SER A 137 -1.64 19.45 -10.80
N MET A 138 -1.16 18.34 -11.37
CA MET A 138 -0.41 17.31 -10.63
C MET A 138 0.93 17.86 -10.14
N PHE A 139 1.70 18.55 -10.98
CA PHE A 139 2.96 19.17 -10.55
C PHE A 139 2.76 20.21 -9.45
N LEU A 140 1.73 21.04 -9.57
CA LEU A 140 1.40 22.01 -8.53
C LEU A 140 1.01 21.31 -7.23
N SER A 141 0.25 20.20 -7.31
CA SER A 141 -0.13 19.39 -6.15
C SER A 141 1.08 18.78 -5.46
N PHE A 142 2.03 18.21 -6.22
CA PHE A 142 3.28 17.69 -5.67
C PHE A 142 4.11 18.78 -4.97
N MET A 143 4.18 19.98 -5.56
CA MET A 143 4.89 21.11 -4.94
C MET A 143 4.24 21.51 -3.60
N VAL A 144 2.92 21.58 -3.54
CA VAL A 144 2.19 21.95 -2.31
C VAL A 144 2.31 20.84 -1.27
N LEU A 145 2.11 19.56 -1.63
CA LEU A 145 2.26 18.42 -0.71
C LEU A 145 3.66 18.38 -0.10
N ARG A 146 4.70 18.60 -0.91
CA ARG A 146 6.08 18.72 -0.42
C ARG A 146 6.27 19.90 0.55
N ALA A 147 5.68 21.05 0.23
CA ALA A 147 5.77 22.25 1.08
C ALA A 147 5.08 22.07 2.43
N VAL A 148 4.00 21.29 2.47
CA VAL A 148 3.28 20.93 3.71
C VAL A 148 3.99 19.81 4.49
N GLY A 149 5.01 19.16 3.90
CA GLY A 149 5.76 18.08 4.53
C GLY A 149 5.07 16.70 4.45
N THR A 150 4.09 16.54 3.57
CA THR A 150 3.41 15.26 3.36
C THR A 150 4.35 14.28 2.67
N THR A 151 4.58 13.12 3.28
CA THR A 151 5.36 12.03 2.69
C THR A 151 4.54 11.27 1.65
N MET A 152 5.20 10.82 0.58
CA MET A 152 4.56 9.94 -0.41
C MET A 152 4.36 8.56 0.21
N ASN A 153 3.12 8.20 0.45
CA ASN A 153 2.70 6.91 0.97
C ASN A 153 1.58 6.32 0.09
N MET A 154 1.18 5.08 0.35
CA MET A 154 0.17 4.37 -0.43
C MET A 154 -1.14 5.16 -0.53
N ILE A 155 -1.58 5.81 0.55
CA ILE A 155 -2.85 6.55 0.57
C ILE A 155 -2.74 7.83 -0.27
N VAL A 156 -1.63 8.56 -0.17
CA VAL A 156 -1.37 9.73 -1.02
C VAL A 156 -1.37 9.34 -2.50
N LEU A 157 -0.68 8.23 -2.85
CA LEU A 157 -0.64 7.73 -4.23
C LEU A 157 -2.03 7.34 -4.75
N PHE A 158 -2.78 6.59 -3.95
CA PHE A 158 -4.16 6.22 -4.26
C PHE A 158 -5.07 7.45 -4.42
N SER A 159 -4.92 8.45 -3.53
CA SER A 159 -5.68 9.70 -3.59
C SER A 159 -5.38 10.51 -4.85
N LEU A 160 -4.12 10.51 -5.30
CA LEU A 160 -3.73 11.18 -6.54
C LEU A 160 -4.32 10.49 -7.78
N ILE A 161 -4.36 9.15 -7.79
CA ILE A 161 -5.03 8.38 -8.86
C ILE A 161 -6.53 8.69 -8.86
N LEU A 162 -7.17 8.70 -7.70
CA LEU A 162 -8.58 9.05 -7.57
C LEU A 162 -8.86 10.49 -8.02
N ALA A 163 -7.99 11.43 -7.65
CA ALA A 163 -8.10 12.82 -8.05
C ALA A 163 -7.99 13.03 -9.56
N LEU A 164 -7.25 12.17 -10.28
CA LEU A 164 -6.98 12.33 -11.71
C LEU A 164 -8.28 12.52 -12.53
N GLY A 165 -9.32 11.73 -12.23
CA GLY A 165 -10.63 11.88 -12.88
C GLY A 165 -11.34 13.20 -12.56
N MET A 166 -11.15 13.74 -11.36
CA MET A 166 -11.79 14.98 -10.91
C MET A 166 -11.03 16.25 -11.33
N LEU A 167 -9.72 16.11 -11.65
CA LEU A 167 -8.89 17.26 -12.05
C LEU A 167 -9.31 17.88 -13.38
N VAL A 168 -9.93 17.10 -14.24
CA VAL A 168 -10.23 17.48 -15.62
C VAL A 168 -11.48 18.35 -15.72
N ASP A 169 -12.45 18.14 -14.85
CA ASP A 169 -13.79 18.73 -14.95
C ASP A 169 -13.78 20.25 -14.99
N ASN A 170 -13.02 20.89 -14.10
CA ASN A 170 -12.91 22.35 -14.06
C ASN A 170 -12.33 22.92 -15.36
N ALA A 171 -11.30 22.25 -15.90
CA ALA A 171 -10.65 22.70 -17.14
C ALA A 171 -11.54 22.50 -18.36
N ILE A 172 -12.33 21.41 -18.42
CA ILE A 172 -13.28 21.16 -19.52
C ILE A 172 -14.28 22.29 -19.62
N VAL A 173 -14.94 22.65 -18.51
CA VAL A 173 -15.96 23.69 -18.49
C VAL A 173 -15.40 25.04 -18.93
N VAL A 174 -14.20 25.39 -18.46
CA VAL A 174 -13.55 26.66 -18.85
C VAL A 174 -13.19 26.68 -20.32
N VAL A 175 -12.56 25.59 -20.83
CA VAL A 175 -12.14 25.51 -22.24
C VAL A 175 -13.32 25.53 -23.18
N GLU A 176 -14.38 24.79 -22.84
CA GLU A 176 -15.60 24.72 -23.67
C GLU A 176 -16.31 26.09 -23.71
N ASN A 177 -16.42 26.75 -22.57
CA ASN A 177 -17.04 28.08 -22.54
C ASN A 177 -16.23 29.14 -23.32
N ILE A 178 -14.88 29.08 -23.24
CA ILE A 178 -14.01 29.95 -24.06
C ILE A 178 -14.20 29.65 -25.55
N TYR A 179 -14.31 28.37 -25.93
CA TYR A 179 -14.51 27.95 -27.31
C TYR A 179 -15.85 28.47 -27.85
N ARG A 180 -16.93 28.37 -27.06
CA ARG A 180 -18.26 28.94 -27.40
C ARG A 180 -18.20 30.44 -27.67
N TYR A 181 -17.53 31.22 -26.80
CA TYR A 181 -17.38 32.68 -27.03
C TYR A 181 -16.56 32.99 -28.29
N LEU A 182 -15.58 32.14 -28.64
CA LEU A 182 -14.86 32.30 -29.90
C LEU A 182 -15.75 32.00 -31.12
N GLU A 183 -16.65 31.03 -31.04
CA GLU A 183 -17.64 30.73 -32.08
C GLU A 183 -18.64 31.87 -32.27
N GLU A 184 -19.00 32.61 -31.21
CA GLU A 184 -19.79 33.81 -31.24
C GLU A 184 -19.06 35.02 -31.88
N GLY A 185 -17.78 34.86 -32.22
CA GLY A 185 -16.99 35.89 -32.93
C GLY A 185 -16.20 36.84 -32.02
N TRP A 186 -16.09 36.56 -30.71
CA TRP A 186 -15.25 37.34 -29.81
C TRP A 186 -13.75 37.10 -30.07
N ASP A 187 -12.92 38.13 -29.86
CA ASP A 187 -11.48 37.98 -29.88
C ASP A 187 -10.99 37.10 -28.72
N ARG A 188 -9.87 36.38 -28.91
CA ARG A 188 -9.36 35.36 -27.96
C ARG A 188 -9.21 35.85 -26.54
N LYS A 189 -8.68 37.09 -26.37
CA LYS A 189 -8.43 37.66 -25.05
C LYS A 189 -9.73 38.03 -24.34
N THR A 190 -10.67 38.61 -25.07
CA THR A 190 -11.98 38.95 -24.54
C THR A 190 -12.83 37.71 -24.29
N ALA A 191 -12.79 36.73 -25.20
CA ALA A 191 -13.43 35.43 -25.02
C ALA A 191 -12.94 34.74 -23.75
N ALA A 192 -11.62 34.59 -23.58
CA ALA A 192 -11.06 33.98 -22.39
C ALA A 192 -11.46 34.71 -21.10
N LYS A 193 -11.42 36.04 -21.09
CA LYS A 193 -11.80 36.85 -19.91
C LYS A 193 -13.27 36.69 -19.55
N LYS A 194 -14.18 36.86 -20.52
CA LYS A 194 -15.63 36.83 -20.29
C LYS A 194 -16.10 35.42 -19.94
N ALA A 195 -15.71 34.44 -20.76
CA ALA A 195 -16.11 33.04 -20.58
C ALA A 195 -15.64 32.48 -19.23
N THR A 196 -14.37 32.72 -18.84
CA THR A 196 -13.90 32.30 -17.53
C THR A 196 -14.62 33.02 -16.41
N GLY A 197 -14.89 34.33 -16.53
CA GLY A 197 -15.62 35.08 -15.54
C GLY A 197 -17.05 34.57 -15.33
N GLU A 198 -17.72 34.12 -16.39
CA GLU A 198 -19.07 33.54 -16.33
C GLU A 198 -19.11 32.24 -15.53
N VAL A 199 -18.15 31.35 -15.73
CA VAL A 199 -18.15 30.03 -15.12
C VAL A 199 -17.31 29.94 -13.83
N ALA A 200 -16.54 30.97 -13.49
CA ALA A 200 -15.66 30.97 -12.32
C ALA A 200 -16.42 30.69 -11.01
N LEU A 201 -17.51 31.45 -10.75
CA LEU A 201 -18.28 31.29 -9.52
C LEU A 201 -18.93 29.88 -9.40
N PRO A 202 -19.63 29.36 -10.43
CA PRO A 202 -20.10 27.96 -10.42
C PRO A 202 -19.01 26.93 -10.16
N ILE A 203 -17.85 27.06 -10.82
CA ILE A 203 -16.73 26.11 -10.65
C ILE A 203 -16.15 26.19 -9.24
N ILE A 204 -15.95 27.40 -8.69
CA ILE A 204 -15.48 27.60 -7.32
C ILE A 204 -16.47 26.97 -6.34
N ALA A 205 -17.77 27.22 -6.51
CA ALA A 205 -18.80 26.67 -5.64
C ALA A 205 -18.86 25.14 -5.70
N ALA A 206 -18.79 24.55 -6.90
CA ALA A 206 -18.77 23.11 -7.09
C ALA A 206 -17.54 22.48 -6.43
N THR A 207 -16.35 23.03 -6.68
CA THR A 207 -15.11 22.55 -6.06
C THR A 207 -15.17 22.71 -4.54
N ALA A 208 -15.62 23.85 -4.01
CA ALA A 208 -15.77 24.06 -2.57
C ALA A 208 -16.74 23.06 -1.93
N THR A 209 -17.82 22.70 -2.60
CA THR A 209 -18.78 21.68 -2.14
C THR A 209 -18.13 20.32 -2.07
N THR A 210 -17.34 19.95 -3.10
CA THR A 210 -16.57 18.69 -3.11
C THR A 210 -15.53 18.66 -1.98
N LEU A 211 -14.79 19.76 -1.79
CA LEU A 211 -13.83 19.87 -0.69
C LEU A 211 -14.50 19.76 0.68
N ALA A 212 -15.66 20.40 0.85
CA ALA A 212 -16.44 20.34 2.09
C ALA A 212 -16.93 18.91 2.41
N ALA A 213 -17.19 18.10 1.39
CA ALA A 213 -17.58 16.70 1.59
C ALA A 213 -16.42 15.84 2.15
N PHE A 214 -15.17 16.16 1.77
CA PHE A 214 -13.98 15.48 2.27
C PHE A 214 -13.43 16.05 3.59
N ALA A 215 -13.74 17.31 3.92
CA ALA A 215 -13.21 17.98 5.10
C ALA A 215 -13.49 17.26 6.43
N PRO A 216 -14.65 16.65 6.70
CA PRO A 216 -14.91 15.93 7.95
C PRO A 216 -13.93 14.77 8.19
N LEU A 217 -13.40 14.12 7.13
CA LEU A 217 -12.44 13.03 7.26
C LEU A 217 -11.09 13.48 7.84
N LEU A 218 -10.75 14.77 7.75
CA LEU A 218 -9.54 15.33 8.39
C LEU A 218 -9.61 15.34 9.92
N PHE A 219 -10.82 15.28 10.47
CA PHE A 219 -11.07 15.34 11.91
C PHE A 219 -11.43 13.98 12.50
N TRP A 220 -11.21 12.91 11.75
CA TRP A 220 -11.47 11.56 12.24
C TRP A 220 -10.47 11.22 13.34
N PRO A 221 -10.93 10.86 14.55
CA PRO A 221 -10.05 10.57 15.68
C PRO A 221 -9.42 9.17 15.58
N GLY A 222 -8.30 9.00 16.29
CA GLY A 222 -7.62 7.73 16.42
C GLY A 222 -6.61 7.43 15.30
N GLU A 223 -5.88 6.33 15.45
CA GLU A 223 -4.80 5.91 14.54
C GLU A 223 -5.27 5.75 13.09
N VAL A 224 -6.48 5.20 12.91
CA VAL A 224 -7.08 5.06 11.59
C VAL A 224 -7.44 6.41 10.99
N GLY A 225 -7.89 7.37 11.82
CA GLY A 225 -8.15 8.74 11.36
C GLY A 225 -6.87 9.42 10.88
N GLU A 226 -5.77 9.26 11.60
CA GLU A 226 -4.45 9.77 11.20
C GLU A 226 -3.99 9.13 9.89
N PHE A 227 -4.09 7.81 9.77
CA PHE A 227 -3.76 7.07 8.57
C PHE A 227 -4.63 7.49 7.37
N MET A 228 -5.94 7.52 7.53
CA MET A 228 -6.89 7.88 6.46
C MET A 228 -6.90 9.37 6.15
N GLY A 229 -6.41 10.23 7.04
CA GLY A 229 -6.34 11.68 6.90
C GLY A 229 -5.49 12.15 5.71
N TYR A 230 -4.53 11.34 5.26
CA TYR A 230 -3.75 11.62 4.04
C TYR A 230 -4.61 11.68 2.78
N LEU A 231 -5.71 10.92 2.72
CA LEU A 231 -6.61 10.90 1.57
C LEU A 231 -7.31 12.25 1.38
N PRO A 232 -8.09 12.79 2.34
CA PRO A 232 -8.74 14.09 2.17
C PRO A 232 -7.74 15.23 2.04
N GLN A 233 -6.60 15.19 2.75
CA GLN A 233 -5.55 16.19 2.62
C GLN A 233 -5.03 16.26 1.18
N THR A 234 -4.72 15.13 0.58
CA THR A 234 -4.23 15.05 -0.80
C THR A 234 -5.28 15.51 -1.79
N LEU A 235 -6.55 15.07 -1.63
CA LEU A 235 -7.65 15.49 -2.50
C LEU A 235 -7.90 17.00 -2.43
N ILE A 236 -7.89 17.59 -1.22
CA ILE A 236 -8.06 19.03 -1.03
C ILE A 236 -6.96 19.82 -1.76
N VAL A 237 -5.71 19.43 -1.56
CA VAL A 237 -4.56 20.07 -2.22
C VAL A 237 -4.68 19.93 -3.74
N THR A 238 -5.00 18.74 -4.22
CA THR A 238 -5.02 18.44 -5.65
C THR A 238 -6.18 19.14 -6.37
N LEU A 239 -7.38 19.13 -5.80
CA LEU A 239 -8.55 19.82 -6.36
C LEU A 239 -8.38 21.34 -6.31
N THR A 240 -7.78 21.88 -5.25
CA THR A 240 -7.48 23.32 -5.15
C THR A 240 -6.45 23.73 -6.21
N SER A 241 -5.43 22.90 -6.42
CA SER A 241 -4.43 23.10 -7.48
C SER A 241 -5.08 23.06 -8.86
N SER A 242 -5.98 22.12 -9.10
CA SER A 242 -6.75 22.05 -10.37
C SER A 242 -7.61 23.29 -10.60
N LEU A 243 -8.29 23.75 -9.56
CA LEU A 243 -9.10 24.98 -9.64
C LEU A 243 -8.24 26.19 -10.05
N PHE A 244 -7.06 26.32 -9.44
CA PHE A 244 -6.12 27.40 -9.80
C PHE A 244 -5.66 27.27 -11.27
N VAL A 245 -5.27 26.07 -11.69
CA VAL A 245 -4.86 25.82 -13.07
C VAL A 245 -5.99 26.13 -14.05
N ALA A 246 -7.21 25.68 -13.76
CA ALA A 246 -8.37 25.90 -14.62
C ALA A 246 -8.78 27.37 -14.75
N LEU A 247 -8.65 28.18 -13.69
CA LEU A 247 -9.06 29.58 -13.70
C LEU A 247 -7.94 30.54 -14.12
N VAL A 248 -6.67 30.16 -14.03
CA VAL A 248 -5.54 31.06 -14.31
C VAL A 248 -4.72 30.58 -15.51
N ILE A 249 -4.21 29.34 -15.47
CA ILE A 249 -3.28 28.83 -16.48
C ILE A 249 -4.02 28.52 -17.79
N VAL A 250 -5.09 27.76 -17.71
CA VAL A 250 -5.86 27.33 -18.89
C VAL A 250 -6.42 28.52 -19.69
N PRO A 251 -7.09 29.52 -19.09
CA PRO A 251 -7.57 30.68 -19.84
C PRO A 251 -6.43 31.47 -20.51
N THR A 252 -5.28 31.56 -19.84
CA THR A 252 -4.10 32.22 -20.40
C THR A 252 -3.60 31.48 -21.64
N LEU A 253 -3.50 30.15 -21.58
CA LEU A 253 -3.11 29.33 -22.73
C LEU A 253 -4.13 29.42 -23.87
N CYS A 254 -5.44 29.40 -23.56
CA CYS A 254 -6.50 29.56 -24.54
C CYS A 254 -6.42 30.94 -25.22
N ALA A 255 -6.22 32.01 -24.45
CA ALA A 255 -6.07 33.37 -25.00
C ALA A 255 -4.88 33.48 -25.96
N MET A 256 -3.80 32.72 -25.73
CA MET A 256 -2.61 32.75 -26.57
C MET A 256 -2.72 31.87 -27.81
N PHE A 257 -3.23 30.66 -27.66
CA PHE A 257 -3.07 29.59 -28.66
C PHE A 257 -4.38 29.04 -29.24
N MET A 258 -5.56 29.24 -28.62
CA MET A 258 -6.81 28.66 -29.08
C MET A 258 -7.25 29.25 -30.42
N LYS A 259 -7.70 28.38 -31.32
CA LYS A 259 -8.22 28.74 -32.64
C LYS A 259 -9.51 27.98 -32.92
N LEU A 260 -10.44 28.59 -33.65
CA LEU A 260 -11.64 27.91 -34.14
C LEU A 260 -11.27 26.82 -35.16
N ASN A 261 -11.93 25.68 -35.02
CA ASN A 261 -11.84 24.61 -36.05
C ASN A 261 -12.57 25.12 -37.31
N GLY A 262 -11.83 25.32 -38.39
CA GLY A 262 -12.38 25.78 -39.67
C GLY A 262 -11.88 27.12 -40.17
N THR A 263 -11.31 27.99 -39.30
CA THR A 263 -10.57 29.14 -39.82
C THR A 263 -9.24 28.71 -40.42
N GLU A 264 -8.93 29.28 -41.59
CA GLU A 264 -7.77 28.95 -42.43
C GLU A 264 -6.55 28.50 -41.62
N ARG A 265 -6.06 27.32 -41.94
CA ARG A 265 -4.74 26.86 -41.50
C ARG A 265 -3.75 27.90 -41.97
N VAL A 266 -3.40 28.88 -41.13
CA VAL A 266 -2.24 29.73 -41.43
C VAL A 266 -1.08 28.76 -41.51
N PRO A 267 -0.52 28.49 -42.70
CA PRO A 267 0.58 27.56 -42.81
C PRO A 267 1.71 28.11 -41.93
N LEU A 268 2.18 27.29 -41.00
CA LEU A 268 3.39 27.60 -40.24
C LEU A 268 4.41 28.12 -41.23
N ARG A 269 5.01 29.29 -40.95
CA ARG A 269 6.11 29.80 -41.80
C ARG A 269 7.05 28.64 -42.11
N PRO A 270 7.42 28.45 -43.39
CA PRO A 270 8.23 27.27 -43.78
C PRO A 270 9.46 27.09 -42.87
N ALA A 271 10.07 28.18 -42.42
CA ALA A 271 11.17 28.14 -41.43
C ALA A 271 10.75 27.48 -40.10
N ALA A 272 9.61 27.84 -39.50
CA ALA A 272 9.13 27.27 -38.23
C ALA A 272 8.73 25.78 -38.37
N ARG A 273 8.23 25.37 -39.54
CA ARG A 273 7.95 23.96 -39.84
C ARG A 273 9.25 23.15 -39.93
N TRP A 274 10.27 23.68 -40.61
CA TRP A 274 11.56 23.02 -40.72
C TRP A 274 12.33 22.99 -39.39
N THR A 275 12.23 24.01 -38.56
CA THR A 275 12.82 23.99 -37.20
C THR A 275 12.15 22.96 -36.30
N LEU A 276 10.82 22.83 -36.34
CA LEU A 276 10.08 21.80 -35.58
C LEU A 276 10.44 20.38 -36.03
N ILE A 277 10.47 20.15 -37.37
CA ILE A 277 10.86 18.85 -37.92
C ILE A 277 12.32 18.56 -37.59
N GLY A 278 13.21 19.54 -37.73
CA GLY A 278 14.64 19.40 -37.42
C GLY A 278 14.90 19.11 -35.97
N SER A 279 14.20 19.79 -35.04
CA SER A 279 14.35 19.54 -33.60
C SER A 279 13.81 18.17 -33.19
N ALA A 280 12.66 17.74 -33.76
CA ALA A 280 12.12 16.41 -33.51
C ALA A 280 13.04 15.31 -34.07
N THR A 281 13.60 15.51 -35.27
CA THR A 281 14.55 14.56 -35.86
C THR A 281 15.86 14.51 -35.05
N LEU A 282 16.37 15.66 -34.59
CA LEU A 282 17.57 15.73 -33.74
C LEU A 282 17.34 15.00 -32.41
N LEU A 283 16.21 15.23 -31.78
CA LEU A 283 15.85 14.54 -30.53
C LEU A 283 15.76 13.03 -30.75
N PHE A 284 15.12 12.59 -31.85
CA PHE A 284 15.03 11.19 -32.19
C PHE A 284 16.41 10.56 -32.44
N VAL A 285 17.30 11.25 -33.17
CA VAL A 285 18.68 10.79 -33.42
C VAL A 285 19.48 10.71 -32.09
N LEU A 286 19.33 11.68 -31.20
CA LEU A 286 19.96 11.65 -29.87
C LEU A 286 19.48 10.44 -29.03
N VAL A 287 18.17 10.19 -28.99
CA VAL A 287 17.62 9.04 -28.27
C VAL A 287 18.08 7.73 -28.91
N ALA A 288 18.12 7.65 -30.25
CA ALA A 288 18.59 6.47 -30.98
C ALA A 288 20.09 6.20 -30.76
N GLY A 289 20.88 7.26 -30.57
CA GLY A 289 22.31 7.15 -30.23
C GLY A 289 22.59 6.62 -28.85
N VAL A 290 21.69 6.90 -27.88
CA VAL A 290 21.81 6.39 -26.50
C VAL A 290 21.23 4.99 -26.36
N ASN A 291 20.04 4.75 -26.91
CA ASN A 291 19.39 3.43 -26.88
C ASN A 291 18.49 3.24 -28.09
N PRO A 292 18.91 2.42 -29.08
CA PRO A 292 18.17 2.20 -30.32
C PRO A 292 16.82 1.47 -30.11
N LEU A 293 16.72 0.64 -29.05
CA LEU A 293 15.47 -0.03 -28.69
C LEU A 293 14.40 0.95 -28.23
N THR A 294 14.75 1.92 -27.36
CA THR A 294 13.80 2.94 -26.89
C THR A 294 13.38 3.87 -28.02
N ALA A 295 14.29 4.22 -28.94
CA ALA A 295 13.95 5.00 -30.12
C ALA A 295 12.99 4.23 -31.05
N GLY A 296 13.21 2.94 -31.25
CA GLY A 296 12.33 2.06 -32.01
C GLY A 296 10.94 1.94 -31.40
N LEU A 297 10.86 1.78 -30.10
CA LEU A 297 9.59 1.74 -29.36
C LEU A 297 8.83 3.09 -29.46
N LEU A 298 9.51 4.21 -29.29
CA LEU A 298 8.91 5.54 -29.45
C LEU A 298 8.39 5.77 -30.88
N ALA A 299 9.16 5.37 -31.88
CA ALA A 299 8.75 5.49 -33.30
C ALA A 299 7.54 4.61 -33.61
N THR A 300 7.52 3.35 -33.15
CA THR A 300 6.40 2.43 -33.35
C THR A 300 5.15 2.89 -32.61
N THR A 301 5.28 3.37 -31.40
CA THR A 301 4.18 3.93 -30.62
C THR A 301 3.61 5.18 -31.30
N PHE A 302 4.46 6.10 -31.72
CA PHE A 302 4.03 7.30 -32.45
C PHE A 302 3.32 6.96 -33.77
N PHE A 303 3.88 6.03 -34.54
CA PHE A 303 3.28 5.60 -35.81
C PHE A 303 1.96 4.85 -35.60
N SER A 304 1.87 4.01 -34.59
CA SER A 304 0.64 3.30 -34.20
C SER A 304 -0.45 4.27 -33.77
N LEU A 305 -0.11 5.25 -32.92
CA LEU A 305 -1.05 6.30 -32.50
C LEU A 305 -1.49 7.18 -33.67
N TRP A 306 -0.57 7.54 -34.56
CA TRP A 306 -0.89 8.29 -35.76
C TRP A 306 -1.80 7.50 -36.71
N ALA A 307 -1.50 6.23 -36.96
CA ALA A 307 -2.32 5.35 -37.78
C ALA A 307 -3.71 5.14 -37.14
N LEU A 308 -3.76 4.86 -35.83
CA LEU A 308 -5.00 4.72 -35.07
C LEU A 308 -5.85 6.00 -35.20
N HIS A 309 -5.23 7.16 -35.00
CA HIS A 309 -5.92 8.44 -35.13
C HIS A 309 -6.43 8.67 -36.56
N HIS A 310 -5.59 8.42 -37.57
CA HIS A 310 -5.92 8.73 -38.98
C HIS A 310 -6.98 7.79 -39.55
N PHE A 311 -6.87 6.49 -39.29
CA PHE A 311 -7.74 5.48 -39.90
C PHE A 311 -8.98 5.15 -39.09
N ILE A 312 -8.89 5.18 -37.78
CA ILE A 312 -9.96 4.70 -36.89
C ILE A 312 -10.60 5.86 -36.12
N LEU A 313 -9.82 6.59 -35.31
CA LEU A 313 -10.38 7.60 -34.39
C LEU A 313 -11.06 8.75 -35.11
N LYS A 314 -10.46 9.28 -36.18
CA LYS A 314 -11.06 10.36 -36.96
C LYS A 314 -12.40 9.95 -37.59
N ARG A 315 -12.48 8.73 -38.11
CA ARG A 315 -13.71 8.22 -38.73
C ARG A 315 -14.77 7.88 -37.70
N ALA A 316 -14.36 7.28 -36.58
CA ALA A 316 -15.24 6.98 -35.46
C ALA A 316 -15.77 8.25 -34.80
N ALA A 317 -14.91 9.25 -34.55
CA ALA A 317 -15.30 10.52 -33.98
C ALA A 317 -16.29 11.28 -34.89
N TRP A 318 -16.05 11.32 -36.20
CA TRP A 318 -16.98 11.90 -37.15
C TRP A 318 -18.33 11.19 -37.12
N HIS A 319 -18.34 9.85 -37.17
CA HIS A 319 -19.58 9.07 -37.13
C HIS A 319 -20.34 9.26 -35.82
N PHE A 320 -19.63 9.34 -34.71
CA PHE A 320 -20.21 9.62 -33.40
C PHE A 320 -20.86 11.01 -33.35
N GLN A 321 -20.12 12.05 -33.75
CA GLN A 321 -20.60 13.44 -33.70
C GLN A 321 -21.77 13.71 -34.64
N GLU A 322 -21.79 13.08 -35.82
CA GLU A 322 -22.82 13.32 -36.83
C GLU A 322 -24.08 12.44 -36.67
N HIS A 323 -23.94 11.25 -36.06
CA HIS A 323 -25.05 10.29 -36.00
C HIS A 323 -25.44 9.89 -34.57
N ILE A 324 -24.46 9.52 -33.75
CA ILE A 324 -24.73 8.99 -32.42
C ILE A 324 -25.09 10.12 -31.44
N LEU A 325 -24.31 11.20 -31.43
CA LEU A 325 -24.51 12.31 -30.50
C LEU A 325 -25.86 13.02 -30.72
N PRO A 326 -26.30 13.36 -31.94
CA PRO A 326 -27.62 13.92 -32.18
C PRO A 326 -28.75 12.98 -31.71
N TRP A 327 -28.65 11.69 -32.07
CA TRP A 327 -29.62 10.69 -31.61
C TRP A 327 -29.69 10.62 -30.07
N LEU A 328 -28.56 10.67 -29.39
CA LEU A 328 -28.50 10.66 -27.92
C LEU A 328 -29.14 11.91 -27.32
N ILE A 329 -28.91 13.07 -27.96
CA ILE A 329 -29.54 14.34 -27.57
C ILE A 329 -31.05 14.27 -27.74
N ASP A 330 -31.55 13.76 -28.86
CA ASP A 330 -32.97 13.61 -29.13
C ASP A 330 -33.66 12.70 -28.11
N VAL A 331 -33.03 11.53 -27.82
CA VAL A 331 -33.52 10.59 -26.78
C VAL A 331 -33.51 11.24 -25.40
N TYR A 332 -32.47 11.99 -25.06
CA TYR A 332 -32.39 12.72 -23.79
C TYR A 332 -33.50 13.79 -23.70
N GLU A 333 -33.69 14.57 -24.74
CA GLU A 333 -34.71 15.62 -24.81
C GLU A 333 -36.12 15.05 -24.63
N GLU A 334 -36.42 13.92 -25.31
CA GLU A 334 -37.73 13.26 -25.20
C GLU A 334 -37.97 12.75 -23.77
N ASN A 335 -36.97 12.05 -23.18
CA ASN A 335 -37.05 11.58 -21.80
C ASN A 335 -37.17 12.72 -20.79
N LEU A 336 -36.44 13.82 -21.00
CA LEU A 336 -36.51 14.99 -20.14
C LEU A 336 -37.89 15.66 -20.22
N ARG A 337 -38.46 15.82 -21.40
CA ARG A 337 -39.84 16.33 -21.60
C ARG A 337 -40.84 15.44 -20.88
N TRP A 338 -40.77 14.13 -21.07
CA TRP A 338 -41.62 13.17 -20.37
C TRP A 338 -41.50 13.30 -18.85
N ALA A 339 -40.29 13.38 -18.32
CA ALA A 339 -40.02 13.52 -16.89
C ALA A 339 -40.58 14.82 -16.32
N LEU A 340 -40.46 15.91 -17.05
CA LEU A 340 -41.02 17.23 -16.67
C LEU A 340 -42.55 17.26 -16.70
N GLU A 341 -43.18 16.51 -17.59
CA GLU A 341 -44.63 16.36 -17.64
C GLU A 341 -45.16 15.45 -16.52
N HIS A 342 -44.39 14.42 -16.13
CA HIS A 342 -44.78 13.41 -15.15
C HIS A 342 -44.01 13.52 -13.81
N ARG A 343 -43.86 14.76 -13.31
CA ARG A 343 -43.05 15.09 -12.11
C ARG A 343 -43.34 14.19 -10.90
N THR A 344 -44.63 13.91 -10.66
CA THR A 344 -45.08 13.09 -9.52
C THR A 344 -44.61 11.64 -9.64
N ILE A 345 -44.61 11.08 -10.86
CA ILE A 345 -44.11 9.71 -11.12
C ILE A 345 -42.61 9.63 -10.91
N VAL A 346 -41.87 10.65 -11.40
CA VAL A 346 -40.40 10.70 -11.23
C VAL A 346 -40.04 10.81 -9.75
N ILE A 347 -40.68 11.73 -9.01
CA ILE A 347 -40.41 11.88 -7.57
C ILE A 347 -40.80 10.61 -6.80
N ALA A 348 -41.97 10.04 -7.07
CA ALA A 348 -42.40 8.80 -6.43
C ALA A 348 -41.44 7.63 -6.74
N GLY A 349 -41.02 7.50 -8.01
CA GLY A 349 -40.04 6.48 -8.43
C GLY A 349 -38.68 6.65 -7.75
N THR A 350 -38.21 7.89 -7.61
CA THR A 350 -36.96 8.20 -6.89
C THR A 350 -37.06 7.83 -5.41
N LEU A 351 -38.17 8.17 -4.75
CA LEU A 351 -38.40 7.81 -3.34
C LEU A 351 -38.50 6.28 -3.15
N VAL A 352 -39.26 5.61 -4.01
CA VAL A 352 -39.37 4.14 -3.99
C VAL A 352 -38.00 3.48 -4.21
N GLY A 353 -37.21 4.00 -5.17
CA GLY A 353 -35.86 3.54 -5.41
C GLY A 353 -34.94 3.74 -4.20
N PHE A 354 -34.99 4.91 -3.58
CA PHE A 354 -34.20 5.23 -2.38
C PHE A 354 -34.55 4.31 -1.19
N PHE A 355 -35.83 4.22 -0.85
CA PHE A 355 -36.28 3.36 0.25
C PHE A 355 -36.11 1.87 -0.08
N GLY A 356 -36.29 1.48 -1.35
CA GLY A 356 -36.04 0.12 -1.82
C GLY A 356 -34.57 -0.28 -1.68
N ALA A 357 -33.66 0.61 -2.08
CA ALA A 357 -32.22 0.38 -1.90
C ALA A 357 -31.83 0.30 -0.41
N ALA A 358 -32.36 1.18 0.44
CA ALA A 358 -32.13 1.13 1.88
C ALA A 358 -32.66 -0.18 2.50
N TRP A 359 -33.84 -0.62 2.07
CA TRP A 359 -34.42 -1.89 2.51
C TRP A 359 -33.58 -3.11 2.07
N ILE A 360 -33.15 -3.14 0.79
CA ILE A 360 -32.27 -4.20 0.28
C ILE A 360 -30.96 -4.23 1.06
N PHE A 361 -30.34 -3.06 1.29
CA PHE A 361 -29.11 -2.97 2.06
C PHE A 361 -29.27 -3.46 3.50
N SER A 362 -30.37 -3.09 4.18
CA SER A 362 -30.60 -3.51 5.56
C SER A 362 -30.90 -5.02 5.69
N THR A 363 -31.50 -5.64 4.65
CA THR A 363 -31.93 -7.05 4.69
C THR A 363 -30.84 -8.01 4.17
N PHE A 364 -30.08 -7.58 3.16
CA PHE A 364 -29.07 -8.40 2.48
C PHE A 364 -27.63 -7.90 2.70
N GLY A 365 -27.45 -6.84 3.46
CA GLY A 365 -26.11 -6.34 3.80
C GLY A 365 -25.32 -7.37 4.63
N ARG A 366 -24.06 -7.60 4.27
CA ARG A 366 -23.17 -8.58 4.94
C ARG A 366 -22.53 -8.07 6.23
N GLY A 367 -22.96 -6.91 6.73
CA GLY A 367 -22.37 -6.24 7.88
C GLY A 367 -21.32 -5.19 7.47
N LEU A 368 -20.69 -4.62 8.49
CA LEU A 368 -19.62 -3.63 8.33
C LEU A 368 -18.32 -4.27 8.80
N GLU A 369 -17.38 -4.40 7.91
CA GLU A 369 -16.00 -4.75 8.23
C GLU A 369 -15.17 -3.47 8.30
N TYR A 370 -14.30 -3.37 9.28
CA TYR A 370 -13.44 -2.19 9.46
C TYR A 370 -12.35 -2.13 8.40
N PHE A 371 -11.72 -3.28 8.13
CA PHE A 371 -10.86 -3.52 6.98
C PHE A 371 -11.28 -4.81 6.30
N PRO A 372 -11.23 -4.91 4.97
CA PRO A 372 -11.61 -6.12 4.27
C PRO A 372 -10.65 -7.26 4.62
N GLU A 373 -11.18 -8.27 5.32
CA GLU A 373 -10.45 -9.50 5.64
C GLU A 373 -10.30 -10.45 4.44
N SER A 374 -10.99 -10.11 3.35
CA SER A 374 -11.00 -10.89 2.10
C SER A 374 -9.78 -10.69 1.20
N MET A 375 -8.82 -9.85 1.61
CA MET A 375 -7.57 -9.71 0.85
C MET A 375 -6.68 -10.93 1.05
N PRO A 376 -6.20 -11.56 -0.05
CA PRO A 376 -5.29 -12.67 0.04
C PRO A 376 -3.99 -12.26 0.76
N PRO A 377 -3.55 -13.00 1.79
CA PRO A 377 -2.38 -12.63 2.55
C PRO A 377 -1.11 -12.68 1.68
N GLY A 378 -0.25 -11.66 1.82
CA GLY A 378 1.10 -11.64 1.27
C GLY A 378 2.08 -12.47 2.11
N GLN A 379 1.78 -12.60 3.40
CA GLN A 379 2.58 -13.36 4.36
C GLN A 379 1.69 -14.13 5.32
N MET A 380 2.14 -15.32 5.73
CA MET A 380 1.53 -16.15 6.74
C MET A 380 2.54 -16.43 7.85
N THR A 381 2.07 -16.57 9.08
CA THR A 381 2.92 -16.83 10.23
C THR A 381 2.37 -18.01 11.02
N VAL A 382 3.24 -18.93 11.36
CA VAL A 382 2.97 -20.01 12.31
C VAL A 382 3.72 -19.67 13.60
N GLN A 383 2.98 -19.43 14.67
CA GLN A 383 3.55 -19.21 16.00
C GLN A 383 3.54 -20.52 16.78
N VAL A 384 4.65 -20.80 17.45
CA VAL A 384 4.84 -22.01 18.26
C VAL A 384 5.20 -21.56 19.67
N LYS A 385 4.39 -21.94 20.63
CA LYS A 385 4.61 -21.67 22.05
C LYS A 385 4.70 -22.97 22.81
N THR A 386 5.87 -23.24 23.40
CA THR A 386 6.08 -24.37 24.28
C THR A 386 5.88 -23.94 25.75
N PRO A 387 5.68 -24.88 26.69
CA PRO A 387 5.51 -24.53 28.09
C PRO A 387 6.64 -23.65 28.63
N VAL A 388 6.30 -22.72 29.50
CA VAL A 388 7.25 -21.79 30.13
C VAL A 388 8.40 -22.54 30.79
N GLY A 389 9.63 -22.08 30.57
CA GLY A 389 10.84 -22.73 31.07
C GLY A 389 11.41 -23.82 30.14
N THR A 390 10.79 -24.04 28.97
CA THR A 390 11.34 -24.93 27.95
C THR A 390 12.62 -24.32 27.35
N ARG A 391 13.68 -25.14 27.20
CA ARG A 391 14.93 -24.69 26.57
C ARG A 391 14.71 -24.41 25.09
N ALA A 392 15.39 -23.39 24.56
CA ALA A 392 15.31 -23.02 23.14
C ALA A 392 15.61 -24.17 22.19
N SER A 393 16.51 -25.11 22.57
CA SER A 393 16.83 -26.30 21.77
C SER A 393 15.65 -27.29 21.64
N VAL A 394 14.79 -27.37 22.64
CA VAL A 394 13.59 -28.21 22.63
C VAL A 394 12.51 -27.52 21.77
N THR A 395 12.30 -26.23 21.99
CA THR A 395 11.41 -25.42 21.15
C THR A 395 11.82 -25.47 19.68
N ASP A 396 13.15 -25.40 19.41
CA ASP A 396 13.68 -25.54 18.05
C ASP A 396 13.35 -26.91 17.42
N SER A 397 13.34 -27.97 18.20
CA SER A 397 12.93 -29.29 17.70
C SER A 397 11.47 -29.36 17.30
N VAL A 398 10.59 -28.63 18.01
CA VAL A 398 9.17 -28.48 17.67
C VAL A 398 9.02 -27.63 16.41
N VAL A 399 9.72 -26.49 16.33
CA VAL A 399 9.70 -25.62 15.16
C VAL A 399 10.18 -26.36 13.91
N ARG A 400 11.21 -27.20 14.00
CA ARG A 400 11.63 -28.06 12.88
C ARG A 400 10.55 -29.04 12.43
N ARG A 401 9.80 -29.57 13.36
CA ARG A 401 8.65 -30.43 13.00
C ARG A 401 7.57 -29.65 12.28
N VAL A 402 7.26 -28.42 12.74
CA VAL A 402 6.37 -27.51 12.04
C VAL A 402 6.86 -27.21 10.63
N GLU A 403 8.17 -26.93 10.45
CA GLU A 403 8.74 -26.71 9.12
C GLU A 403 8.54 -27.93 8.21
N GLN A 404 8.76 -29.15 8.73
CA GLN A 404 8.58 -30.38 7.95
C GLN A 404 7.14 -30.60 7.52
N GLU A 405 6.17 -30.38 8.42
CA GLU A 405 4.76 -30.48 8.10
C GLU A 405 4.35 -29.40 7.08
N LEU A 406 4.83 -28.16 7.24
CA LEU A 406 4.63 -27.08 6.26
C LEU A 406 5.15 -27.46 4.87
N MET A 407 6.33 -28.05 4.78
CA MET A 407 6.91 -28.48 3.50
C MET A 407 6.12 -29.61 2.83
N ALA A 408 5.27 -30.33 3.55
CA ALA A 408 4.40 -31.36 3.02
C ALA A 408 3.05 -30.83 2.50
N ILE A 409 2.69 -29.58 2.85
CA ILE A 409 1.47 -28.93 2.39
C ILE A 409 1.58 -28.54 0.91
N GLY A 410 0.47 -28.64 0.19
CA GLY A 410 0.39 -28.22 -1.21
C GLY A 410 0.58 -26.70 -1.39
N GLY A 411 1.07 -26.29 -2.57
CA GLY A 411 1.23 -24.86 -2.90
C GLY A 411 2.62 -24.28 -2.58
N ARG A 412 3.63 -25.10 -2.37
CA ARG A 412 5.01 -24.67 -2.11
C ARG A 412 5.59 -23.79 -3.23
N GLN A 413 5.14 -23.97 -4.47
CA GLN A 413 5.53 -23.15 -5.62
C GLN A 413 5.11 -21.67 -5.47
N ASP A 414 4.09 -21.40 -4.65
CA ASP A 414 3.61 -20.04 -4.38
C ASP A 414 4.34 -19.36 -3.22
N TRP A 415 5.34 -20.03 -2.61
CA TRP A 415 6.12 -19.52 -1.49
C TRP A 415 7.47 -19.01 -1.99
N GLU A 416 7.76 -17.76 -1.71
CA GLU A 416 9.05 -17.15 -2.00
C GLU A 416 10.12 -17.59 -1.00
N SER A 417 9.81 -17.58 0.30
CA SER A 417 10.73 -17.97 1.37
C SER A 417 9.99 -18.47 2.60
N VAL A 418 10.64 -19.34 3.35
CA VAL A 418 10.20 -19.83 4.67
C VAL A 418 11.31 -19.55 5.68
N VAL A 419 11.04 -18.68 6.64
CA VAL A 419 12.00 -18.28 7.68
C VAL A 419 11.48 -18.74 9.03
N ALA A 420 12.25 -19.59 9.70
CA ALA A 420 11.96 -20.09 11.03
C ALA A 420 12.93 -19.48 12.06
N ASN A 421 12.37 -18.95 13.13
CA ASN A 421 13.11 -18.37 14.25
C ASN A 421 12.65 -19.00 15.56
N THR A 422 13.59 -19.27 16.48
CA THR A 422 13.31 -19.80 17.82
C THR A 422 14.09 -19.01 18.84
N GLY A 423 13.50 -18.74 19.99
CA GLY A 423 14.17 -18.15 21.18
C GLY A 423 14.35 -16.64 21.11
N SER A 424 14.22 -16.02 19.97
CA SER A 424 14.31 -14.58 19.84
C SER A 424 12.93 -14.02 19.52
N GLY A 425 12.55 -12.94 20.18
CA GLY A 425 11.51 -12.05 19.67
C GLY A 425 11.94 -11.40 18.37
N GLY A 426 12.77 -12.10 17.59
CA GLY A 426 13.43 -11.66 16.40
C GLY A 426 12.44 -11.32 15.32
N GLY A 427 12.50 -10.07 14.94
CA GLY A 427 11.84 -9.57 13.78
C GLY A 427 12.31 -10.31 12.55
N GLY A 428 11.57 -11.28 12.13
CA GLY A 428 11.57 -11.73 10.76
C GLY A 428 10.34 -11.11 10.14
N GLY A 429 10.49 -10.05 9.37
CA GLY A 429 9.39 -9.51 8.61
C GLY A 429 9.00 -8.09 8.95
N ASN A 430 8.02 -7.69 9.51
CA ASN A 430 7.51 -6.33 9.55
C ASN A 430 7.92 -5.60 10.85
N PRO A 431 8.49 -4.37 10.81
CA PRO A 431 8.65 -3.54 12.00
C PRO A 431 7.32 -3.28 12.74
N MET A 432 6.20 -3.39 12.05
CA MET A 432 4.86 -3.34 12.62
C MET A 432 4.55 -4.51 13.55
N ASP A 433 5.17 -5.65 13.35
CA ASP A 433 4.99 -6.86 14.17
C ASP A 433 5.67 -6.75 15.56
N ARG A 434 6.55 -5.76 15.73
CA ARG A 434 7.15 -5.44 17.05
C ARG A 434 6.17 -4.81 18.05
N GLY A 435 5.05 -4.28 17.56
CA GLY A 435 3.97 -3.72 18.40
C GLY A 435 2.97 -4.77 18.89
N SER A 436 2.87 -5.89 18.22
CA SER A 436 1.98 -7.00 18.61
C SER A 436 2.72 -8.00 19.49
N GLY A 437 3.30 -7.57 20.60
CA GLY A 437 3.88 -8.33 21.71
C GLY A 437 3.91 -9.86 21.63
N GLY A 438 4.40 -10.41 20.52
CA GLY A 438 4.55 -11.84 20.40
C GLY A 438 5.50 -12.36 21.50
N PRO A 439 5.26 -13.54 22.05
CA PRO A 439 6.05 -14.09 23.14
C PRO A 439 7.52 -14.11 22.72
N SER A 440 8.36 -13.46 23.52
CA SER A 440 9.82 -13.45 23.37
C SER A 440 10.41 -14.30 24.47
N GLY A 441 11.14 -15.33 24.11
CA GLY A 441 11.78 -16.19 25.08
C GLY A 441 12.18 -17.54 24.47
N PRO A 442 12.96 -18.35 25.19
CA PRO A 442 13.41 -19.64 24.70
C PRO A 442 12.26 -20.62 24.39
N GLU A 443 11.08 -20.38 24.99
CA GLU A 443 9.86 -21.16 24.77
C GLU A 443 9.08 -20.76 23.50
N SER A 444 9.47 -19.71 22.80
CA SER A 444 8.76 -19.23 21.63
C SER A 444 9.47 -19.51 20.32
N GLY A 445 8.72 -19.87 19.29
CA GLY A 445 9.17 -20.05 17.93
C GLY A 445 8.19 -19.45 16.93
N ARG A 446 8.70 -19.05 15.77
CA ARG A 446 7.90 -18.49 14.68
C ARG A 446 8.40 -19.02 13.35
N VAL A 447 7.48 -19.40 12.47
CA VAL A 447 7.77 -19.69 11.07
C VAL A 447 7.00 -18.68 10.21
N SER A 448 7.72 -17.82 9.51
CA SER A 448 7.15 -16.83 8.59
C SER A 448 7.30 -17.34 7.16
N ILE A 449 6.21 -17.30 6.42
CA ILE A 449 6.12 -17.72 5.02
C ILE A 449 5.78 -16.49 4.20
N SER A 450 6.69 -16.09 3.31
CA SER A 450 6.44 -15.05 2.32
C SER A 450 5.90 -15.69 1.05
N MET A 451 4.81 -15.14 0.51
CA MET A 451 4.18 -15.61 -0.72
C MET A 451 4.77 -14.86 -1.91
N VAL A 452 4.82 -15.51 -3.08
CA VAL A 452 5.08 -14.83 -4.35
C VAL A 452 3.98 -13.80 -4.65
N ASP A 453 4.23 -12.89 -5.60
CA ASP A 453 3.24 -11.89 -6.00
C ASP A 453 1.89 -12.52 -6.35
N PHE A 454 0.80 -11.83 -5.98
CA PHE A 454 -0.58 -12.33 -6.16
C PHE A 454 -0.88 -12.80 -7.60
N GLN A 455 -0.28 -12.14 -8.61
CA GLN A 455 -0.50 -12.47 -10.02
C GLN A 455 0.19 -13.77 -10.45
N ASP A 456 1.22 -14.19 -9.72
CA ASP A 456 2.05 -15.36 -10.06
C ASP A 456 1.65 -16.60 -9.26
N ARG A 457 0.65 -16.50 -8.36
CA ARG A 457 0.16 -17.61 -7.55
C ARG A 457 -0.71 -18.55 -8.36
N GLU A 458 -0.45 -19.84 -8.20
CA GLU A 458 -1.25 -20.88 -8.84
C GLU A 458 -2.45 -21.29 -7.98
N ARG A 459 -2.35 -21.12 -6.64
CA ARG A 459 -3.36 -21.54 -5.68
C ARG A 459 -3.89 -20.34 -4.87
N ASP A 460 -5.15 -20.43 -4.43
CA ASP A 460 -5.73 -19.45 -3.51
C ASP A 460 -5.01 -19.51 -2.15
N ALA A 461 -4.49 -18.36 -1.71
CA ALA A 461 -3.79 -18.24 -0.43
C ALA A 461 -4.68 -18.57 0.78
N PHE A 462 -6.00 -18.36 0.68
CA PHE A 462 -6.94 -18.75 1.75
C PHE A 462 -7.12 -20.26 1.85
N GLU A 463 -7.10 -20.99 0.71
CA GLU A 463 -7.10 -22.44 0.74
C GLU A 463 -5.83 -22.99 1.38
N THR A 464 -4.69 -22.40 1.06
CA THR A 464 -3.40 -22.76 1.68
C THR A 464 -3.42 -22.46 3.17
N LEU A 465 -3.90 -21.30 3.60
CA LEU A 465 -4.04 -20.93 5.01
C LEU A 465 -4.97 -21.91 5.77
N ALA A 466 -6.10 -22.26 5.19
CA ALA A 466 -7.04 -23.20 5.79
C ALA A 466 -6.45 -24.60 5.94
N GLU A 467 -5.71 -25.09 4.93
CA GLU A 467 -4.99 -26.36 4.99
C GLU A 467 -3.90 -26.35 6.07
N MET A 468 -3.18 -25.23 6.18
CA MET A 468 -2.17 -25.06 7.25
C MET A 468 -2.82 -25.09 8.64
N GLN A 469 -3.93 -24.39 8.83
CA GLN A 469 -4.67 -24.37 10.10
C GLN A 469 -5.23 -25.76 10.45
N GLU A 470 -5.69 -26.52 9.46
CA GLU A 470 -6.21 -27.87 9.67
C GLU A 470 -5.09 -28.88 9.98
N THR A 471 -3.97 -28.79 9.28
CA THR A 471 -2.89 -29.78 9.38
C THR A 471 -2.02 -29.53 10.61
N ILE A 472 -1.59 -28.28 10.82
CA ILE A 472 -0.58 -27.96 11.85
C ILE A 472 -1.22 -27.78 13.21
N GLY A 473 -2.40 -27.17 13.28
CA GLY A 473 -3.11 -26.89 14.55
C GLY A 473 -3.53 -28.12 15.35
N ARG A 474 -3.56 -29.32 14.75
CA ARG A 474 -4.08 -30.54 15.38
C ARG A 474 -3.02 -31.58 15.79
N GLU A 475 -1.79 -31.53 15.30
CA GLU A 475 -0.89 -32.69 15.37
C GLU A 475 0.38 -32.51 16.22
N ILE A 476 0.66 -31.32 16.74
CA ILE A 476 1.91 -31.09 17.45
C ILE A 476 1.72 -31.17 18.97
N ALA A 477 1.94 -32.36 19.51
CA ALA A 477 1.86 -32.57 20.97
C ALA A 477 2.98 -31.82 21.71
N GLY A 478 2.60 -31.10 22.77
CA GLY A 478 3.55 -30.43 23.66
C GLY A 478 3.86 -28.97 23.33
N ALA A 479 3.17 -28.39 22.37
CA ALA A 479 3.23 -26.97 22.07
C ALA A 479 1.86 -26.45 21.60
N GLU A 480 1.58 -25.21 21.87
CA GLU A 480 0.48 -24.47 21.28
C GLU A 480 0.95 -23.91 19.93
N VAL A 481 0.20 -24.18 18.88
CA VAL A 481 0.55 -23.73 17.54
C VAL A 481 -0.61 -22.96 16.94
N THR A 482 -0.35 -21.70 16.60
CA THR A 482 -1.33 -20.80 15.97
C THR A 482 -0.86 -20.44 14.57
N VAL A 483 -1.78 -20.51 13.62
CA VAL A 483 -1.50 -20.18 12.21
C VAL A 483 -2.33 -18.97 11.83
N ASP A 484 -1.67 -17.86 11.53
CA ASP A 484 -2.28 -16.58 11.21
C ASP A 484 -1.76 -15.98 9.91
N LYS A 485 -2.59 -15.13 9.30
CA LYS A 485 -2.17 -14.26 8.19
C LYS A 485 -1.68 -12.92 8.72
N ILE A 486 -0.66 -12.37 8.12
CA ILE A 486 -0.29 -10.97 8.36
C ILE A 486 -1.21 -10.10 7.51
N THR A 487 -1.98 -9.24 8.17
CA THR A 487 -2.88 -8.29 7.53
C THR A 487 -2.11 -7.03 7.16
N GLU A 488 -2.15 -6.63 5.89
CA GLU A 488 -1.63 -5.34 5.46
C GLU A 488 -2.62 -4.24 5.85
N GLY A 489 -2.14 -3.19 6.51
CA GLY A 489 -2.98 -2.07 6.96
C GLY A 489 -2.46 -1.43 8.24
N PRO A 490 -3.19 -0.46 8.80
CA PRO A 490 -2.85 0.06 10.11
C PRO A 490 -2.98 -1.06 11.17
N PRO A 491 -2.11 -1.07 12.18
CA PRO A 491 -2.16 -2.08 13.22
C PRO A 491 -3.55 -2.10 13.86
N GLN A 492 -4.20 -3.24 13.73
CA GLN A 492 -5.44 -3.51 14.44
C GLN A 492 -5.03 -4.24 15.72
N GLY A 493 -5.30 -3.64 16.85
CA GLY A 493 -5.13 -4.34 18.12
C GLY A 493 -5.96 -5.63 18.16
N ILE A 494 -5.82 -6.40 19.24
CA ILE A 494 -6.63 -7.61 19.48
C ILE A 494 -8.11 -7.23 19.34
N PRO A 495 -8.91 -7.94 18.53
CA PRO A 495 -10.30 -7.56 18.26
C PRO A 495 -11.18 -7.44 19.51
N VAL A 496 -10.93 -8.27 20.50
CA VAL A 496 -11.63 -8.25 21.80
C VAL A 496 -10.61 -8.49 22.89
N SER A 497 -10.41 -7.51 23.79
CA SER A 497 -9.63 -7.65 25.01
C SER A 497 -10.56 -7.67 26.20
N ILE A 498 -10.40 -8.65 27.08
CA ILE A 498 -11.16 -8.79 28.32
C ILE A 498 -10.20 -8.46 29.47
N GLU A 499 -10.42 -7.33 30.12
CA GLU A 499 -9.62 -6.91 31.27
C GLU A 499 -10.32 -7.33 32.58
N ILE A 500 -9.65 -8.15 33.38
CA ILE A 500 -10.12 -8.56 34.68
C ILE A 500 -9.32 -7.77 35.72
N VAL A 501 -10.00 -6.91 36.46
CA VAL A 501 -9.38 -6.03 37.47
C VAL A 501 -9.73 -6.49 38.86
N GLY A 502 -8.74 -6.60 39.73
CA GLY A 502 -8.92 -6.99 41.15
C GLY A 502 -7.73 -6.63 42.00
N ASP A 503 -7.86 -6.85 43.31
CA ASP A 503 -6.88 -6.41 44.33
C ASP A 503 -5.75 -7.45 44.60
N SER A 504 -5.95 -8.73 44.23
CA SER A 504 -5.00 -9.82 44.47
C SER A 504 -4.61 -10.51 43.18
N PRO A 505 -3.32 -10.54 42.84
CA PRO A 505 -2.82 -11.25 41.66
C PRO A 505 -3.22 -12.74 41.61
N GLU A 506 -3.18 -13.43 42.77
CA GLU A 506 -3.51 -14.85 42.86
C GLU A 506 -5.01 -15.10 42.56
N THR A 507 -5.88 -14.15 42.96
CA THR A 507 -7.31 -14.24 42.65
C THR A 507 -7.55 -13.95 41.16
N LEU A 508 -6.78 -13.02 40.55
CA LEU A 508 -6.87 -12.70 39.12
C LEU A 508 -6.44 -13.86 38.27
N GLU A 509 -5.40 -14.59 38.66
CA GLU A 509 -4.94 -15.81 37.96
C GLU A 509 -6.06 -16.87 37.91
N ILE A 510 -6.68 -17.19 39.04
CA ILE A 510 -7.79 -18.15 39.09
C ILE A 510 -8.99 -17.70 38.26
N LEU A 511 -9.34 -16.41 38.34
CA LEU A 511 -10.46 -15.86 37.59
C LEU A 511 -10.18 -15.83 36.06
N SER A 512 -8.93 -15.55 35.68
CA SER A 512 -8.51 -15.57 34.25
C SER A 512 -8.65 -16.99 33.68
N GLU A 513 -8.15 -18.02 34.39
CA GLU A 513 -8.32 -19.42 34.01
C GLU A 513 -9.79 -19.82 33.89
N GLU A 514 -10.63 -19.38 34.86
CA GLU A 514 -12.06 -19.67 34.81
C GLU A 514 -12.75 -19.02 33.60
N VAL A 515 -12.39 -17.77 33.25
CA VAL A 515 -12.90 -17.08 32.06
C VAL A 515 -12.44 -17.80 30.80
N VAL A 516 -11.18 -18.19 30.70
CA VAL A 516 -10.65 -18.98 29.57
C VAL A 516 -11.45 -20.28 29.40
N ASN A 517 -11.62 -21.06 30.47
CA ASN A 517 -12.37 -22.32 30.45
C ASN A 517 -13.86 -22.14 30.04
N ILE A 518 -14.47 -21.04 30.48
CA ILE A 518 -15.86 -20.70 30.06
C ILE A 518 -15.91 -20.42 28.57
N LEU A 519 -14.98 -19.62 28.04
CA LEU A 519 -14.94 -19.27 26.64
C LEU A 519 -14.61 -20.48 25.76
N GLU A 520 -13.72 -21.36 26.18
CA GLU A 520 -13.39 -22.62 25.47
C GLU A 520 -14.58 -23.57 25.41
N SER A 521 -15.39 -23.62 26.47
CA SER A 521 -16.60 -24.45 26.49
C SER A 521 -17.78 -23.84 25.74
N ALA A 522 -17.73 -22.55 25.41
CA ALA A 522 -18.82 -21.84 24.75
C ALA A 522 -18.82 -22.06 23.22
N PRO A 523 -20.01 -22.01 22.56
CA PRO A 523 -20.10 -22.15 21.11
C PRO A 523 -19.30 -21.09 20.32
N VAL A 524 -18.96 -19.97 20.96
CA VAL A 524 -18.15 -18.90 20.36
C VAL A 524 -16.72 -19.37 20.05
N TYR A 525 -16.18 -20.34 20.80
CA TYR A 525 -14.83 -20.88 20.61
C TYR A 525 -14.59 -21.40 19.19
N LEU A 526 -15.62 -21.95 18.54
CA LEU A 526 -15.54 -22.38 17.15
C LEU A 526 -15.30 -21.25 16.13
N LYS A 527 -15.46 -19.99 16.59
CA LYS A 527 -15.23 -18.79 15.78
C LYS A 527 -13.95 -18.04 16.16
N LEU A 528 -13.22 -18.52 17.16
CA LEU A 528 -11.97 -17.92 17.60
C LEU A 528 -10.79 -18.64 16.92
N VAL A 529 -9.77 -17.88 16.56
CA VAL A 529 -8.49 -18.41 16.06
C VAL A 529 -7.57 -18.76 17.23
N GLY A 530 -7.61 -17.98 18.31
CA GLY A 530 -6.85 -18.19 19.55
C GLY A 530 -7.46 -17.46 20.73
N LEU A 531 -7.11 -17.89 21.92
CA LEU A 531 -7.44 -17.26 23.19
C LEU A 531 -6.15 -17.19 24.01
N GLU A 532 -5.64 -15.99 24.24
CA GLU A 532 -4.39 -15.78 24.97
C GLU A 532 -4.66 -15.04 26.28
N SER A 533 -3.97 -15.46 27.35
CA SER A 533 -3.90 -14.75 28.62
C SER A 533 -2.51 -14.13 28.77
N ASP A 534 -2.43 -12.91 29.30
CA ASP A 534 -1.18 -12.22 29.63
C ASP A 534 -0.58 -12.69 30.97
N ILE A 535 -1.32 -13.48 31.74
CA ILE A 535 -0.80 -14.11 32.95
C ILE A 535 0.15 -15.24 32.52
N GLN A 536 1.44 -15.00 32.80
CA GLN A 536 2.49 -16.01 32.57
C GLN A 536 2.58 -16.90 33.79
N ASP A 537 2.53 -18.20 33.58
CA ASP A 537 2.85 -19.17 34.61
C ASP A 537 4.22 -18.85 35.21
N ALA A 538 4.30 -18.88 36.55
CA ALA A 538 5.56 -18.68 37.22
C ALA A 538 6.61 -19.69 36.71
N ARG A 539 7.78 -19.19 36.28
CA ARG A 539 8.89 -20.08 35.92
C ARG A 539 9.26 -20.93 37.12
N PRO A 540 9.33 -22.25 36.99
CA PRO A 540 9.84 -23.09 38.05
C PRO A 540 11.32 -22.78 38.28
N GLU A 541 11.64 -22.01 39.31
CA GLU A 541 13.01 -21.71 39.72
C GLU A 541 13.40 -22.58 40.89
N LEU A 542 14.56 -23.22 40.82
CA LEU A 542 15.20 -23.85 41.94
C LEU A 542 15.89 -22.75 42.78
N ALA A 543 15.22 -22.27 43.84
CA ALA A 543 15.90 -21.45 44.85
C ALA A 543 16.86 -22.33 45.63
N VAL A 544 18.18 -22.10 45.49
CA VAL A 544 19.25 -22.81 46.21
C VAL A 544 19.64 -22.01 47.46
#